data_86930700a8f8d9a114ad4491b5b9bc39
#
_entry.id   86930700a8f8d9a114ad4491b5b9bc39
#
_cell.length_a   1.000
_cell.length_b   1.000
_cell.length_c   1.000
_cell.angle_alpha   90.00
_cell.angle_beta   90.00
_cell.angle_gamma   90.00
#
_symmetry.space_group_name_H-M   'P 1'
#
loop_
_entity.id
_entity.type
_entity.pdbx_description
1 polymer ?
#
loop_
_entity_poly.entity_id
_entity_poly.type
_entity_poly.pdbx_seq_one_letter_code
_entity_poly.pdbx_strand_id
1 'polypeptide(L)'
;LSRWTSYLDPQWGLGPKGLLPRALTLMVRATHHECDNTVCKLVSGIYGLGHPTLWSHEHLNPQTHEWLKQEFARVPLSFFRQMLESLSAGYMTPVDGYRELPQDVALRRPQTDARFVFMTGRGNRCFLAESQQRSYEALSRYRRGYHSLHVLPGYGHLDVFLGKNAPWDVFPLILAELNRPLPESTR
;
A
#
# COMPACT_ATOMS: atom_id res chain seq x y z
N LEU A 1 -2.94 -6.81 21.76
CA LEU A 1 -3.05 -5.35 21.49
C LEU A 1 -4.47 -4.84 21.75
N SER A 2 -5.52 -5.52 21.28
CA SER A 2 -6.93 -5.09 21.42
C SER A 2 -7.40 -4.84 22.87
N ARG A 3 -6.73 -5.43 23.88
CA ARG A 3 -6.99 -5.16 25.31
C ARG A 3 -6.40 -3.84 25.79
N TRP A 4 -5.49 -3.21 25.05
CA TRP A 4 -4.73 -2.02 25.43
C TRP A 4 -5.08 -0.79 24.60
N THR A 5 -5.49 -1.00 23.33
CA THR A 5 -5.88 0.07 22.43
C THR A 5 -6.80 -0.48 21.33
N SER A 6 -7.62 0.40 20.76
CA SER A 6 -8.44 0.10 19.55
C SER A 6 -7.79 0.57 18.25
N TYR A 7 -6.63 1.23 18.32
CA TYR A 7 -5.92 1.81 17.18
C TYR A 7 -4.41 1.78 17.38
N LEU A 8 -3.66 1.94 16.30
CA LEU A 8 -2.24 2.29 16.28
C LEU A 8 -2.11 3.72 15.74
N ASP A 9 -1.16 4.48 16.28
CA ASP A 9 -0.99 5.88 15.95
C ASP A 9 0.50 6.20 15.73
N PRO A 10 0.91 6.45 14.47
CA PRO A 10 2.28 6.86 14.18
C PRO A 10 2.70 8.16 14.90
N GLN A 11 1.72 9.03 15.25
CA GLN A 11 1.98 10.27 15.99
C GLN A 11 2.55 10.03 17.40
N TRP A 12 2.50 8.82 17.92
CA TRP A 12 3.23 8.46 19.14
C TRP A 12 4.75 8.70 19.02
N GLY A 13 5.27 8.74 17.78
CA GLY A 13 6.66 9.07 17.50
C GLY A 13 7.06 10.49 17.88
N LEU A 14 6.13 11.43 17.92
CA LEU A 14 6.35 12.81 18.34
C LEU A 14 6.24 13.00 19.86
N GLY A 15 5.43 12.18 20.54
CA GLY A 15 5.22 12.29 21.99
C GLY A 15 4.41 11.12 22.55
N PRO A 16 5.05 9.98 22.87
CA PRO A 16 4.34 8.81 23.35
C PRO A 16 3.78 9.02 24.76
N LYS A 17 2.45 8.96 24.88
CA LYS A 17 1.75 9.02 26.16
C LYS A 17 1.27 7.62 26.53
N GLY A 18 1.68 7.11 27.70
CA GLY A 18 1.32 5.77 28.19
C GLY A 18 2.37 4.70 27.90
N LEU A 19 2.18 3.52 28.48
CA LEU A 19 3.16 2.43 28.45
C LEU A 19 3.31 1.84 27.06
N LEU A 20 2.21 1.50 26.40
CA LEU A 20 2.22 0.87 25.07
C LEU A 20 2.86 1.77 23.99
N PRO A 21 2.47 3.06 23.83
CA PRO A 21 3.15 3.95 22.89
C PRO A 21 4.65 4.08 23.14
N ARG A 22 5.07 4.17 24.40
CA ARG A 22 6.50 4.24 24.76
C ARG A 22 7.25 2.97 24.38
N ALA A 23 6.68 1.80 24.67
CA ALA A 23 7.29 0.52 24.32
C ALA A 23 7.44 0.35 22.81
N LEU A 24 6.38 0.65 22.04
CA LEU A 24 6.41 0.58 20.57
C LEU A 24 7.42 1.57 19.98
N THR A 25 7.44 2.81 20.49
CA THR A 25 8.41 3.83 20.04
C THR A 25 9.85 3.40 20.31
N LEU A 26 10.12 2.83 21.48
CA LEU A 26 11.45 2.31 21.82
C LEU A 26 11.82 1.13 20.91
N MET A 27 10.91 0.21 20.69
CA MET A 27 11.12 -0.95 19.81
C MET A 27 11.50 -0.51 18.41
N VAL A 28 10.71 0.40 17.78
CA VAL A 28 11.02 0.83 16.40
C VAL A 28 12.31 1.65 16.33
N ARG A 29 12.68 2.39 17.35
CA ARG A 29 13.98 3.08 17.42
C ARG A 29 15.15 2.09 17.45
N ALA A 30 14.97 0.96 18.13
CA ALA A 30 16.00 -0.07 18.24
C ALA A 30 16.10 -0.97 17.00
N THR A 31 15.04 -1.08 16.20
CA THR A 31 14.96 -2.02 15.08
C THR A 31 14.96 -1.36 13.69
N HIS A 32 14.64 -0.07 13.61
CA HIS A 32 14.52 0.69 12.36
C HIS A 32 15.61 1.76 12.29
N HIS A 33 16.60 1.57 11.45
CA HIS A 33 17.80 2.43 11.38
C HIS A 33 17.91 3.26 10.10
N GLU A 34 16.89 3.22 9.23
CA GLU A 34 16.90 3.86 7.92
C GLU A 34 16.85 5.40 7.97
N CYS A 35 16.39 5.99 9.08
CA CYS A 35 16.35 7.43 9.31
C CYS A 35 16.17 7.75 10.80
N ASP A 36 16.24 9.05 11.17
CA ASP A 36 16.00 9.52 12.54
C ASP A 36 14.55 9.94 12.83
N ASN A 37 13.66 9.84 11.83
CA ASN A 37 12.27 10.19 11.99
C ASN A 37 11.48 9.06 12.66
N THR A 38 11.15 9.23 13.95
CA THR A 38 10.44 8.19 14.72
C THR A 38 9.02 7.92 14.23
N VAL A 39 8.33 8.89 13.63
CA VAL A 39 7.02 8.68 12.99
C VAL A 39 7.19 7.76 11.78
N CYS A 40 8.18 8.02 10.93
CA CYS A 40 8.52 7.17 9.80
C CYS A 40 8.83 5.72 10.25
N LYS A 41 9.61 5.56 11.32
CA LYS A 41 9.92 4.24 11.90
C LYS A 41 8.66 3.53 12.40
N LEU A 42 7.75 4.24 13.07
CA LEU A 42 6.47 3.69 13.52
C LEU A 42 5.58 3.30 12.33
N VAL A 43 5.50 4.13 11.30
CA VAL A 43 4.76 3.80 10.06
C VAL A 43 5.32 2.52 9.44
N SER A 44 6.64 2.40 9.28
CA SER A 44 7.26 1.17 8.78
C SER A 44 6.92 -0.06 9.63
N GLY A 45 6.96 0.08 10.96
CA GLY A 45 6.64 -1.01 11.89
C GLY A 45 5.15 -1.37 11.95
N ILE A 46 4.25 -0.43 11.65
CA ILE A 46 2.80 -0.64 11.66
C ILE A 46 2.33 -1.32 10.36
N TYR A 47 2.84 -0.91 9.21
CA TYR A 47 2.30 -1.34 7.92
C TYR A 47 3.03 -2.52 7.29
N GLY A 48 4.10 -3.03 7.87
CA GLY A 48 4.77 -4.19 7.30
C GLY A 48 5.97 -4.69 8.11
N LEU A 49 6.64 -5.69 7.52
CA LEU A 49 7.85 -6.27 8.06
C LEU A 49 9.03 -5.84 7.17
N GLY A 50 10.00 -5.21 7.77
CA GLY A 50 11.23 -4.81 7.09
C GLY A 50 11.35 -3.31 6.88
N HIS A 51 12.46 -2.91 6.26
CA HIS A 51 12.85 -1.53 6.07
C HIS A 51 13.40 -1.32 4.67
N PRO A 52 12.99 -0.25 4.01
CA PRO A 52 11.79 0.55 4.26
C PRO A 52 10.52 -0.22 3.87
N THR A 53 9.39 0.07 4.52
CA THR A 53 8.11 -0.60 4.20
C THR A 53 7.31 0.16 3.16
N LEU A 54 7.10 1.45 3.35
CA LEU A 54 6.22 2.26 2.50
C LEU A 54 6.95 3.04 1.40
N TRP A 55 8.23 3.34 1.56
CA TRP A 55 9.02 4.10 0.58
C TRP A 55 10.50 3.80 0.70
N SER A 56 11.23 4.03 -0.39
CA SER A 56 12.68 4.11 -0.36
C SER A 56 13.11 5.53 0.03
N HIS A 57 13.89 5.68 1.10
CA HIS A 57 14.33 6.99 1.61
C HIS A 57 15.18 7.77 0.59
N GLU A 58 15.95 7.06 -0.23
CA GLU A 58 16.75 7.67 -1.31
C GLU A 58 15.88 8.36 -2.38
N HIS A 59 14.60 7.95 -2.50
CA HIS A 59 13.64 8.55 -3.42
C HIS A 59 12.90 9.74 -2.84
N LEU A 60 12.94 9.96 -1.53
CA LEU A 60 12.31 11.13 -0.92
C LEU A 60 13.27 12.31 -0.89
N ASN A 61 12.77 13.52 -1.14
CA ASN A 61 13.50 14.71 -0.75
C ASN A 61 13.35 14.93 0.77
N PRO A 62 14.31 15.64 1.41
CA PRO A 62 14.28 15.85 2.87
C PRO A 62 13.01 16.54 3.36
N GLN A 63 12.44 17.45 2.59
CA GLN A 63 11.24 18.19 2.94
C GLN A 63 10.00 17.29 2.93
N THR A 64 9.84 16.44 1.91
CA THR A 64 8.77 15.44 1.87
C THR A 64 8.90 14.49 3.06
N HIS A 65 10.10 14.01 3.37
CA HIS A 65 10.33 13.12 4.51
C HIS A 65 9.98 13.80 5.85
N GLU A 66 10.23 15.10 6.00
CA GLU A 66 9.83 15.87 7.19
C GLU A 66 8.30 16.01 7.28
N TRP A 67 7.61 16.27 6.18
CA TRP A 67 6.13 16.36 6.13
C TRP A 67 5.44 15.08 6.57
N LEU A 68 6.02 13.91 6.30
CA LEU A 68 5.45 12.63 6.69
C LEU A 68 5.19 12.52 8.21
N LYS A 69 5.84 13.34 9.03
CA LYS A 69 5.55 13.42 10.47
C LYS A 69 4.11 13.84 10.78
N GLN A 70 3.45 14.55 9.87
CA GLN A 70 2.12 15.12 10.08
C GLN A 70 1.02 14.39 9.27
N GLU A 71 1.40 13.59 8.28
CA GLU A 71 0.45 12.98 7.33
C GLU A 71 -0.18 11.69 7.84
N PHE A 72 0.48 10.98 8.75
CA PHE A 72 -0.03 9.71 9.25
C PHE A 72 -0.80 9.89 10.56
N ALA A 73 -2.04 9.38 10.56
CA ALA A 73 -2.95 9.42 11.69
C ALA A 73 -3.26 8.02 12.22
N ARG A 74 -4.19 7.96 13.15
CA ARG A 74 -4.66 6.72 13.78
C ARG A 74 -5.22 5.73 12.77
N VAL A 75 -4.80 4.48 12.92
CA VAL A 75 -5.33 3.36 12.13
C VAL A 75 -6.03 2.38 13.07
N PRO A 76 -7.33 2.10 12.87
CA PRO A 76 -8.07 1.20 13.74
C PRO A 76 -7.55 -0.23 13.61
N LEU A 77 -7.54 -0.98 14.71
CA LEU A 77 -7.12 -2.39 14.69
C LEU A 77 -8.06 -3.29 13.86
N SER A 78 -9.31 -2.85 13.63
CA SER A 78 -10.23 -3.53 12.71
C SER A 78 -9.69 -3.58 11.28
N PHE A 79 -8.98 -2.53 10.82
CA PHE A 79 -8.30 -2.52 9.53
C PHE A 79 -7.28 -3.67 9.42
N PHE A 80 -6.41 -3.81 10.43
CA PHE A 80 -5.40 -4.87 10.42
C PHE A 80 -6.00 -6.27 10.53
N ARG A 81 -7.10 -6.42 11.29
CA ARG A 81 -7.86 -7.68 11.35
C ARG A 81 -8.40 -8.04 9.97
N GLN A 82 -9.06 -7.10 9.28
CA GLN A 82 -9.59 -7.31 7.94
C GLN A 82 -8.49 -7.64 6.92
N MET A 83 -7.35 -6.95 7.01
CA MET A 83 -6.17 -7.27 6.19
C MET A 83 -5.67 -8.69 6.44
N LEU A 84 -5.59 -9.11 7.70
CA LEU A 84 -5.14 -10.45 8.07
C LEU A 84 -6.12 -11.53 7.57
N GLU A 85 -7.42 -11.30 7.67
CA GLU A 85 -8.45 -12.19 7.12
C GLU A 85 -8.30 -12.37 5.61
N SER A 86 -8.13 -11.26 4.87
CA SER A 86 -7.90 -11.27 3.43
C SER A 86 -6.59 -11.96 3.04
N LEU A 87 -5.50 -11.72 3.78
CA LEU A 87 -4.22 -12.39 3.57
C LEU A 87 -4.33 -13.89 3.83
N SER A 88 -5.04 -14.29 4.88
CA SER A 88 -5.25 -15.71 5.22
C SER A 88 -6.10 -16.44 4.19
N ALA A 89 -7.07 -15.74 3.60
CA ALA A 89 -7.91 -16.26 2.52
C ALA A 89 -7.18 -16.31 1.16
N GLY A 90 -6.13 -15.49 0.99
CA GLY A 90 -5.42 -15.33 -0.29
C GLY A 90 -6.12 -14.41 -1.30
N TYR A 91 -7.20 -13.74 -0.90
CA TYR A 91 -7.97 -12.80 -1.69
C TYR A 91 -8.68 -11.77 -0.79
N MET A 92 -9.22 -10.71 -1.38
CA MET A 92 -9.93 -9.68 -0.64
C MET A 92 -11.29 -10.21 -0.18
N THR A 93 -11.50 -10.30 1.14
CA THR A 93 -12.74 -10.74 1.77
C THR A 93 -13.62 -9.55 2.15
N PRO A 94 -14.96 -9.68 2.16
CA PRO A 94 -15.85 -8.65 2.67
C PRO A 94 -15.70 -8.47 4.19
N VAL A 95 -15.86 -7.23 4.65
CA VAL A 95 -15.84 -6.92 6.09
C VAL A 95 -16.99 -7.62 6.81
N ASP A 96 -16.68 -8.27 7.93
CA ASP A 96 -17.65 -8.94 8.81
C ASP A 96 -18.60 -9.91 8.06
N GLY A 97 -18.13 -10.52 6.96
CA GLY A 97 -18.90 -11.45 6.15
C GLY A 97 -20.13 -10.83 5.46
N TYR A 98 -20.05 -9.55 5.10
CA TYR A 98 -21.13 -8.83 4.42
C TYR A 98 -21.60 -9.59 3.17
N ARG A 99 -22.82 -10.14 3.23
CA ARG A 99 -23.32 -11.15 2.28
C ARG A 99 -23.67 -10.61 0.90
N GLU A 100 -23.88 -9.30 0.76
CA GLU A 100 -24.18 -8.65 -0.52
C GLU A 100 -22.94 -8.50 -1.42
N LEU A 101 -21.75 -8.60 -0.82
CA LEU A 101 -20.49 -8.60 -1.57
C LEU A 101 -20.04 -10.02 -1.89
N PRO A 102 -19.40 -10.25 -3.05
CA PRO A 102 -18.81 -11.54 -3.37
C PRO A 102 -17.75 -11.91 -2.34
N GLN A 103 -17.71 -13.19 -1.95
CA GLN A 103 -16.70 -13.69 -1.01
C GLN A 103 -15.28 -13.63 -1.61
N ASP A 104 -15.16 -13.80 -2.90
CA ASP A 104 -13.94 -13.58 -3.67
C ASP A 104 -14.26 -12.73 -4.90
N VAL A 105 -13.83 -11.49 -4.89
CA VAL A 105 -14.05 -10.55 -6.00
C VAL A 105 -13.24 -10.92 -7.25
N ALA A 106 -12.14 -11.67 -7.11
CA ALA A 106 -11.31 -12.08 -8.23
C ALA A 106 -11.91 -13.25 -9.04
N LEU A 107 -12.84 -14.03 -8.47
CA LEU A 107 -13.51 -15.15 -9.15
C LEU A 107 -14.65 -14.71 -10.06
N ARG A 108 -15.13 -13.49 -9.93
CA ARG A 108 -16.23 -12.98 -10.78
C ARG A 108 -15.70 -12.09 -11.88
N ARG A 109 -16.25 -12.29 -13.08
CA ARG A 109 -15.99 -11.36 -14.19
C ARG A 109 -16.49 -9.97 -13.78
N PRO A 110 -15.66 -8.92 -13.90
CA PRO A 110 -16.09 -7.55 -13.65
C PRO A 110 -17.27 -7.16 -14.53
N GLN A 111 -18.30 -6.55 -13.93
CA GLN A 111 -19.47 -6.02 -14.65
C GLN A 111 -19.20 -4.60 -15.13
N THR A 112 -18.06 -4.38 -15.75
CA THR A 112 -17.62 -3.08 -16.24
C THR A 112 -16.72 -3.26 -17.47
N ASP A 113 -16.74 -2.28 -18.36
CA ASP A 113 -15.81 -2.16 -19.48
C ASP A 113 -14.56 -1.33 -19.11
N ALA A 114 -14.40 -0.95 -17.85
CA ALA A 114 -13.23 -0.21 -17.39
C ALA A 114 -11.94 -1.01 -17.63
N ARG A 115 -10.94 -0.34 -18.13
CA ARG A 115 -9.59 -0.87 -18.23
C ARG A 115 -8.89 -0.65 -16.88
N PHE A 116 -8.35 -1.72 -16.31
CA PHE A 116 -7.57 -1.67 -15.10
C PHE A 116 -6.08 -1.54 -15.43
N VAL A 117 -5.44 -0.58 -14.80
CA VAL A 117 -3.99 -0.39 -14.86
C VAL A 117 -3.41 -0.67 -13.50
N PHE A 118 -2.62 -1.72 -13.40
CA PHE A 118 -1.91 -2.11 -12.19
C PHE A 118 -0.53 -1.48 -12.21
N MET A 119 -0.18 -0.78 -11.14
CA MET A 119 1.12 -0.15 -11.02
C MET A 119 1.68 -0.37 -9.62
N THR A 120 2.94 -0.80 -9.51
CA THR A 120 3.58 -1.05 -8.24
C THR A 120 5.09 -0.88 -8.33
N GLY A 121 5.71 -0.44 -7.24
CA GLY A 121 7.16 -0.52 -7.12
C GLY A 121 7.62 -1.95 -6.89
N ARG A 122 8.72 -2.36 -7.49
CA ARG A 122 9.33 -3.69 -7.30
C ARG A 122 9.77 -3.91 -5.84
N GLY A 123 10.21 -2.84 -5.16
CA GLY A 123 10.62 -2.84 -3.77
C GLY A 123 9.48 -2.65 -2.77
N ASN A 124 8.21 -2.70 -3.20
CA ASN A 124 7.05 -2.55 -2.34
C ASN A 124 6.98 -3.69 -1.31
N ARG A 125 7.07 -3.34 -0.02
CA ARG A 125 7.00 -4.29 1.10
C ARG A 125 5.73 -4.18 1.93
N CYS A 126 4.87 -3.21 1.60
CA CYS A 126 3.52 -3.10 2.16
C CYS A 126 2.57 -4.04 1.41
N PHE A 127 2.53 -3.94 0.09
CA PHE A 127 1.82 -4.84 -0.81
C PHE A 127 2.79 -5.35 -1.88
N LEU A 128 3.19 -6.61 -1.78
CA LEU A 128 4.18 -7.19 -2.68
C LEU A 128 3.78 -7.03 -4.16
N ALA A 129 4.75 -6.81 -5.02
CA ALA A 129 4.53 -6.64 -6.45
C ALA A 129 3.78 -7.84 -7.07
N GLU A 130 4.01 -9.04 -6.54
CA GLU A 130 3.34 -10.28 -6.93
C GLU A 130 1.82 -10.22 -6.72
N SER A 131 1.33 -9.47 -5.73
CA SER A 131 -0.12 -9.30 -5.51
C SER A 131 -0.77 -8.53 -6.66
N GLN A 132 -0.10 -7.50 -7.17
CA GLN A 132 -0.56 -6.73 -8.34
C GLN A 132 -0.50 -7.58 -9.61
N GLN A 133 0.55 -8.37 -9.77
CA GLN A 133 0.68 -9.31 -10.89
C GLN A 133 -0.45 -10.33 -10.89
N ARG A 134 -0.74 -10.97 -9.75
CA ARG A 134 -1.86 -11.93 -9.63
C ARG A 134 -3.21 -11.29 -9.94
N SER A 135 -3.44 -10.06 -9.49
CA SER A 135 -4.67 -9.31 -9.79
C SER A 135 -4.79 -9.01 -11.29
N TYR A 136 -3.69 -8.59 -11.92
CA TYR A 136 -3.64 -8.39 -13.37
C TYR A 136 -3.91 -9.69 -14.14
N GLU A 137 -3.27 -10.80 -13.75
CA GLU A 137 -3.48 -12.11 -14.36
C GLU A 137 -4.93 -12.59 -14.22
N ALA A 138 -5.52 -12.43 -13.01
CA ALA A 138 -6.91 -12.80 -12.76
C ALA A 138 -7.88 -12.05 -13.66
N LEU A 139 -7.74 -10.74 -13.81
CA LEU A 139 -8.61 -9.93 -14.68
C LEU A 139 -8.33 -10.16 -16.18
N SER A 140 -7.07 -10.40 -16.54
CA SER A 140 -6.67 -10.67 -17.92
C SER A 140 -7.22 -11.99 -18.48
N ARG A 141 -7.68 -12.92 -17.63
CA ARG A 141 -8.40 -14.13 -18.05
C ARG A 141 -9.72 -13.79 -18.75
N TYR A 142 -10.37 -12.72 -18.36
CA TYR A 142 -11.66 -12.29 -18.91
C TYR A 142 -11.50 -11.42 -20.18
N ARG A 143 -10.42 -10.62 -20.27
CA ARG A 143 -10.12 -9.76 -21.42
C ARG A 143 -8.61 -9.68 -21.67
N ARG A 144 -8.12 -10.60 -22.49
CA ARG A 144 -6.69 -10.72 -22.82
C ARG A 144 -6.18 -9.45 -23.50
N GLY A 145 -5.04 -8.91 -23.05
CA GLY A 145 -4.41 -7.72 -23.64
C GLY A 145 -5.13 -6.40 -23.39
N TYR A 146 -6.19 -6.41 -22.56
CA TYR A 146 -6.99 -5.21 -22.28
C TYR A 146 -6.47 -4.38 -21.11
N HIS A 147 -6.00 -5.04 -20.09
CA HIS A 147 -5.44 -4.42 -18.89
C HIS A 147 -3.93 -4.21 -19.01
N SER A 148 -3.34 -3.41 -18.15
CA SER A 148 -1.89 -3.12 -18.12
C SER A 148 -1.30 -3.42 -16.75
N LEU A 149 -0.02 -3.83 -16.72
CA LEU A 149 0.76 -4.00 -15.50
C LEU A 149 2.11 -3.31 -15.65
N HIS A 150 2.45 -2.44 -14.70
CA HIS A 150 3.73 -1.77 -14.61
C HIS A 150 4.38 -2.10 -13.27
N VAL A 151 5.53 -2.77 -13.30
CA VAL A 151 6.36 -3.03 -12.11
C VAL A 151 7.59 -2.14 -12.20
N LEU A 152 7.62 -1.09 -11.39
CA LEU A 152 8.61 -0.03 -11.43
C LEU A 152 9.87 -0.43 -10.65
N PRO A 153 11.02 -0.58 -11.30
CA PRO A 153 12.27 -0.90 -10.61
C PRO A 153 12.71 0.28 -9.71
N GLY A 154 13.28 -0.05 -8.54
CA GLY A 154 13.78 0.93 -7.60
C GLY A 154 12.73 1.58 -6.70
N TYR A 155 11.46 1.55 -7.04
CA TYR A 155 10.38 2.14 -6.26
C TYR A 155 9.79 1.18 -5.21
N GLY A 156 9.35 1.75 -4.07
CA GLY A 156 8.59 1.09 -3.01
C GLY A 156 7.08 1.24 -3.20
N HIS A 157 6.35 1.51 -2.10
CA HIS A 157 4.89 1.61 -2.11
C HIS A 157 4.38 3.01 -2.43
N LEU A 158 4.78 4.02 -1.66
CA LEU A 158 4.30 5.41 -1.82
C LEU A 158 5.24 6.30 -2.62
N ASP A 159 6.49 5.98 -2.72
CA ASP A 159 7.47 6.77 -3.47
C ASP A 159 7.22 6.76 -4.98
N VAL A 160 6.38 5.85 -5.49
CA VAL A 160 5.80 5.95 -6.85
C VAL A 160 5.02 7.26 -7.06
N PHE A 161 4.52 7.89 -6.00
CA PHE A 161 3.81 9.17 -6.04
C PHE A 161 4.58 10.30 -5.36
N LEU A 162 5.20 9.99 -4.21
CA LEU A 162 5.86 10.98 -3.34
C LEU A 162 7.35 11.13 -3.66
N GLY A 163 7.89 10.24 -4.48
CA GLY A 163 9.31 10.24 -4.84
C GLY A 163 9.71 11.47 -5.64
N LYS A 164 10.91 12.02 -5.34
CA LYS A 164 11.45 13.19 -6.02
C LYS A 164 11.56 13.03 -7.54
N ASN A 165 11.71 11.79 -8.02
CA ASN A 165 11.81 11.47 -9.45
C ASN A 165 10.47 10.98 -10.05
N ALA A 166 9.42 10.78 -9.25
CA ALA A 166 8.13 10.30 -9.74
C ALA A 166 7.53 11.14 -10.89
N PRO A 167 7.69 12.49 -10.91
CA PRO A 167 7.22 13.32 -12.02
C PRO A 167 7.82 12.95 -13.39
N TRP A 168 9.02 12.40 -13.41
CA TRP A 168 9.72 12.02 -14.66
C TRP A 168 9.63 10.53 -14.96
N ASP A 169 9.67 9.68 -13.94
CA ASP A 169 9.75 8.23 -14.10
C ASP A 169 8.37 7.57 -14.12
N VAL A 170 7.40 8.10 -13.35
CA VAL A 170 6.11 7.46 -13.08
C VAL A 170 4.94 8.19 -13.71
N PHE A 171 4.85 9.52 -13.55
CA PHE A 171 3.70 10.29 -14.03
C PHE A 171 3.52 10.24 -15.55
N PRO A 172 4.58 10.21 -16.39
CA PRO A 172 4.40 10.00 -17.83
C PRO A 172 3.75 8.67 -18.17
N LEU A 173 4.05 7.60 -17.42
CA LEU A 173 3.40 6.30 -17.60
C LEU A 173 1.91 6.35 -17.23
N ILE A 174 1.58 7.03 -16.13
CA ILE A 174 0.18 7.22 -15.71
C ILE A 174 -0.58 7.99 -16.79
N LEU A 175 -0.01 9.11 -17.28
CA LEU A 175 -0.63 9.92 -18.34
C LEU A 175 -0.79 9.15 -19.65
N ALA A 176 0.19 8.35 -20.03
CA ALA A 176 0.11 7.51 -21.22
C ALA A 176 -1.04 6.48 -21.10
N GLU A 177 -1.21 5.86 -19.93
CA GLU A 177 -2.29 4.92 -19.69
C GLU A 177 -3.66 5.60 -19.63
N LEU A 178 -3.77 6.80 -19.06
CA LEU A 178 -5.01 7.59 -19.02
C LEU A 178 -5.44 8.02 -20.43
N ASN A 179 -4.49 8.40 -21.29
CA ASN A 179 -4.73 8.84 -22.66
C ASN A 179 -4.85 7.69 -23.67
N ARG A 180 -4.59 6.45 -23.26
CA ARG A 180 -4.68 5.29 -24.16
C ARG A 180 -6.13 5.05 -24.55
N PRO A 181 -6.46 5.07 -25.85
CA PRO A 181 -7.82 4.82 -26.31
C PRO A 181 -8.30 3.42 -25.87
N LEU A 182 -9.56 3.32 -25.50
CA LEU A 182 -10.18 2.03 -25.29
C LEU A 182 -10.34 1.34 -26.65
N PRO A 183 -10.07 0.03 -26.75
CA PRO A 183 -10.38 -0.72 -27.96
C PRO A 183 -11.88 -0.59 -28.26
N GLU A 184 -12.23 -0.44 -29.52
CA GLU A 184 -13.63 -0.45 -29.96
C GLU A 184 -14.31 -1.72 -29.39
N SER A 185 -15.45 -1.50 -28.71
CA SER A 185 -16.19 -2.62 -28.16
C SER A 185 -16.69 -3.46 -29.35
N THR A 186 -16.09 -4.60 -29.58
CA THR A 186 -16.74 -5.67 -30.34
C THR A 186 -17.98 -6.08 -29.55
N ARG A 187 -19.11 -5.47 -29.90
CA ARG A 187 -20.45 -5.86 -29.43
C ARG A 187 -20.79 -7.26 -29.90
#